data_63fd1a78f620b7647e446b350ad4219b
#
_entry.id   63fd1a78f620b7647e446b350ad4219b
#
_cell.length_a   1.000
_cell.length_b   1.000
_cell.length_c   1.000
_cell.angle_alpha   90.00
_cell.angle_beta   90.00
_cell.angle_gamma   90.00
#
_symmetry.space_group_name_H-M   'P 1'
#
loop_
_entity.id
_entity.type
_entity.pdbx_description
1 polymer ?
#
loop_
_entity_poly.entity_id
_entity_poly.type
_entity_poly.pdbx_seq_one_letter_code
_entity_poly.pdbx_strand_id
1 'polypeptide(L)'
;YKGAVIAITHDRYFLDHVAQWIAEVDRGHLYPYEGNYSTYLETKEKRLEVQGKKDAKLAKRLKDELEWVRSSAKGRQTKSKARLARYEEMAAEAERTRKLDFEEIQIPPGPRLGSVVLEATNLQKGFDGRSLINGLSFTLPRNGIVGVIGPNGVGKTTLFKTIVGLEPLDGGELKVGSTVKLSYVDQNRAGIDPNKTLWEVVSDGLDYIQVGNVEMPSRAYVAAFGFKGADQQKPAGVLSGGERNRLNLALTLKQGGNLLLLDEPTNDLDVETLSSLENALLAFPGCAVVITHDRWFLDRVATHILAWEGTDEHPDNWYWFEGNFESYEKNKVERLGPDAARPHAVTYRKLTRD
;
A
#
# COMPACT_ATOMS: atom_id res chain seq x y z
N TYR A 1 1.14 21.86 -22.08
CA TYR A 1 1.89 21.41 -23.26
C TYR A 1 0.92 21.28 -24.46
N LYS A 2 1.34 21.74 -25.63
CA LYS A 2 0.50 21.75 -26.86
C LYS A 2 0.68 20.51 -27.75
N GLY A 3 1.56 19.61 -27.43
CA GLY A 3 1.86 18.37 -28.16
C GLY A 3 1.18 17.15 -27.57
N ALA A 4 1.34 15.99 -28.23
CA ALA A 4 0.92 14.70 -27.69
C ALA A 4 1.93 14.20 -26.65
N VAL A 5 1.42 13.56 -25.58
CA VAL A 5 2.23 12.91 -24.55
C VAL A 5 1.80 11.45 -24.47
N ILE A 6 2.76 10.55 -24.51
CA ILE A 6 2.55 9.12 -24.26
C ILE A 6 3.26 8.82 -22.94
N ALA A 7 2.52 8.33 -21.95
CA ALA A 7 3.04 7.95 -20.64
C ALA A 7 2.74 6.48 -20.36
N ILE A 8 3.73 5.75 -19.84
CA ILE A 8 3.53 4.41 -19.28
C ILE A 8 3.39 4.60 -17.77
N THR A 9 2.24 4.22 -17.23
CA THR A 9 1.95 4.44 -15.81
C THR A 9 0.94 3.42 -15.30
N HIS A 10 1.04 3.12 -14.01
CA HIS A 10 0.04 2.38 -13.23
C HIS A 10 -0.70 3.30 -12.24
N ASP A 11 -0.41 4.60 -12.26
CA ASP A 11 -1.09 5.60 -11.43
C ASP A 11 -2.51 5.86 -11.96
N ARG A 12 -3.49 5.25 -11.31
CA ARG A 12 -4.92 5.35 -11.65
C ARG A 12 -5.45 6.77 -11.48
N TYR A 13 -4.93 7.52 -10.52
CA TYR A 13 -5.30 8.92 -10.32
C TYR A 13 -4.87 9.78 -11.51
N PHE A 14 -3.64 9.59 -11.99
CA PHE A 14 -3.15 10.26 -13.21
C PHE A 14 -3.99 9.86 -14.43
N LEU A 15 -4.29 8.57 -14.60
CA LEU A 15 -5.10 8.08 -15.71
C LEU A 15 -6.54 8.65 -15.69
N ASP A 16 -7.11 8.84 -14.51
CA ASP A 16 -8.49 9.36 -14.39
C ASP A 16 -8.59 10.86 -14.63
N HIS A 17 -7.57 11.65 -14.24
CA HIS A 17 -7.62 13.11 -14.29
C HIS A 17 -6.90 13.74 -15.49
N VAL A 18 -5.95 13.04 -16.11
CA VAL A 18 -5.07 13.60 -17.14
C VAL A 18 -5.22 12.88 -18.47
N ALA A 19 -5.43 11.56 -18.47
CA ALA A 19 -5.50 10.78 -19.69
C ALA A 19 -6.78 11.08 -20.49
N GLN A 20 -6.63 11.29 -21.79
CA GLN A 20 -7.74 11.39 -22.73
C GLN A 20 -7.96 10.07 -23.50
N TRP A 21 -6.92 9.26 -23.56
CA TRP A 21 -6.89 7.93 -24.15
C TRP A 21 -6.09 6.99 -23.27
N ILE A 22 -6.56 5.76 -23.14
CA ILE A 22 -5.83 4.69 -22.46
C ILE A 22 -5.60 3.58 -23.48
N ALA A 23 -4.35 3.14 -23.62
CA ALA A 23 -3.97 2.03 -24.47
C ALA A 23 -3.54 0.84 -23.58
N GLU A 24 -4.39 -0.20 -23.54
CA GLU A 24 -4.10 -1.43 -22.81
C GLU A 24 -3.32 -2.40 -23.70
N VAL A 25 -2.20 -2.92 -23.19
CA VAL A 25 -1.44 -4.00 -23.84
C VAL A 25 -1.77 -5.30 -23.12
N ASP A 26 -2.50 -6.20 -23.79
CA ASP A 26 -2.86 -7.51 -23.24
C ASP A 26 -2.53 -8.62 -24.22
N ARG A 27 -1.68 -9.57 -23.82
CA ARG A 27 -1.27 -10.76 -24.60
C ARG A 27 -0.83 -10.44 -26.02
N GLY A 28 -0.04 -9.36 -26.19
CA GLY A 28 0.47 -8.92 -27.50
C GLY A 28 -0.53 -8.13 -28.35
N HIS A 29 -1.71 -7.84 -27.83
CA HIS A 29 -2.69 -6.98 -28.47
C HIS A 29 -2.76 -5.62 -27.78
N LEU A 30 -2.97 -4.56 -28.59
CA LEU A 30 -3.18 -3.21 -28.10
C LEU A 30 -4.66 -2.86 -28.22
N TYR A 31 -5.28 -2.48 -27.11
CA TYR A 31 -6.67 -2.07 -27.04
C TYR A 31 -6.75 -0.60 -26.66
N PRO A 32 -7.12 0.29 -27.60
CA PRO A 32 -7.31 1.70 -27.28
C PRO A 32 -8.71 1.95 -26.69
N TYR A 33 -8.76 2.78 -25.67
CA TYR A 33 -9.98 3.27 -25.02
C TYR A 33 -9.96 4.79 -25.00
N GLU A 34 -11.01 5.40 -25.50
CA GLU A 34 -11.20 6.84 -25.41
C GLU A 34 -11.81 7.18 -24.04
N GLY A 35 -11.21 8.15 -23.36
CA GLY A 35 -11.64 8.62 -22.07
C GLY A 35 -10.63 8.39 -20.95
N ASN A 36 -11.08 8.60 -19.73
CA ASN A 36 -10.30 8.44 -18.51
C ASN A 36 -10.35 7.00 -17.96
N TYR A 37 -9.76 6.78 -16.80
CA TYR A 37 -9.70 5.45 -16.18
C TYR A 37 -11.09 4.86 -15.88
N SER A 38 -12.02 5.69 -15.43
CA SER A 38 -13.41 5.28 -15.17
C SER A 38 -14.10 4.76 -16.43
N THR A 39 -13.96 5.48 -17.54
CA THR A 39 -14.51 5.09 -18.86
C THR A 39 -13.84 3.82 -19.40
N TYR A 40 -12.53 3.68 -19.18
CA TYR A 40 -11.78 2.47 -19.53
C TYR A 40 -12.36 1.24 -18.83
N LEU A 41 -12.61 1.31 -17.51
CA LEU A 41 -13.18 0.20 -16.74
C LEU A 41 -14.55 -0.24 -17.28
N GLU A 42 -15.44 0.73 -17.57
CA GLU A 42 -16.78 0.45 -18.13
C GLU A 42 -16.72 -0.22 -19.50
N THR A 43 -15.81 0.26 -20.35
CA THR A 43 -15.68 -0.26 -21.71
C THR A 43 -15.01 -1.63 -21.72
N LYS A 44 -14.04 -1.85 -20.83
CA LYS A 44 -13.38 -3.16 -20.64
C LYS A 44 -14.37 -4.22 -20.14
N GLU A 45 -15.23 -3.88 -19.18
CA GLU A 45 -16.27 -4.78 -18.68
C GLU A 45 -17.18 -5.23 -19.83
N LYS A 46 -17.71 -4.30 -20.61
CA LYS A 46 -18.55 -4.60 -21.79
C LYS A 46 -17.84 -5.46 -22.82
N ARG A 47 -16.56 -5.18 -23.10
CA ARG A 47 -15.74 -5.97 -24.03
C ARG A 47 -15.62 -7.42 -23.59
N LEU A 48 -15.35 -7.65 -22.30
CA LEU A 48 -15.20 -9.00 -21.74
C LEU A 48 -16.50 -9.78 -21.75
N GLU A 49 -17.63 -9.11 -21.50
CA GLU A 49 -18.95 -9.72 -21.63
C GLU A 49 -19.24 -10.22 -23.06
N VAL A 50 -18.97 -9.38 -24.05
CA VAL A 50 -19.18 -9.72 -25.48
C VAL A 50 -18.26 -10.85 -25.94
N GLN A 51 -17.03 -10.89 -25.46
CA GLN A 51 -16.07 -11.94 -25.82
C GLN A 51 -16.37 -13.31 -25.19
N GLY A 52 -17.41 -13.42 -24.37
CA GLY A 52 -17.79 -14.68 -23.73
C GLY A 52 -16.74 -15.27 -22.79
N LYS A 53 -15.67 -14.52 -22.52
CA LYS A 53 -14.65 -14.87 -21.55
C LYS A 53 -15.13 -14.49 -20.16
N LYS A 54 -16.00 -15.31 -19.60
CA LYS A 54 -16.44 -15.20 -18.20
C LYS A 54 -15.29 -15.63 -17.27
N ASP A 55 -14.29 -14.80 -17.13
CA ASP A 55 -13.51 -14.83 -15.91
C ASP A 55 -14.35 -14.16 -14.83
N ALA A 56 -15.06 -14.97 -14.06
CA ALA A 56 -15.96 -14.50 -13.01
C ALA A 56 -15.24 -13.65 -11.97
N LYS A 57 -13.92 -13.86 -11.78
CA LYS A 57 -13.07 -13.07 -10.88
C LYS A 57 -12.78 -11.70 -11.45
N LEU A 58 -12.41 -11.63 -12.73
CA LEU A 58 -12.11 -10.35 -13.38
C LEU A 58 -13.36 -9.47 -13.45
N ALA A 59 -14.52 -10.06 -13.82
CA ALA A 59 -15.80 -9.37 -13.82
C ALA A 59 -16.17 -8.83 -12.43
N LYS A 60 -15.95 -9.62 -11.37
CA LYS A 60 -16.18 -9.19 -9.99
C LYS A 60 -15.27 -8.02 -9.61
N ARG A 61 -13.96 -8.09 -9.89
CA ARG A 61 -12.99 -7.02 -9.61
C ARG A 61 -13.36 -5.72 -10.34
N LEU A 62 -13.70 -5.81 -11.63
CA LEU A 62 -14.13 -4.65 -12.42
C LEU A 62 -15.39 -4.01 -11.84
N LYS A 63 -16.37 -4.84 -11.43
CA LYS A 63 -17.59 -4.37 -10.79
C LYS A 63 -17.31 -3.67 -9.46
N ASP A 64 -16.48 -4.26 -8.61
CA ASP A 64 -16.11 -3.70 -7.32
C ASP A 64 -15.38 -2.36 -7.49
N GLU A 65 -14.48 -2.25 -8.49
CA GLU A 65 -13.75 -1.03 -8.82
C GLU A 65 -14.69 0.07 -9.34
N LEU A 66 -15.58 -0.27 -10.28
CA LEU A 66 -16.59 0.66 -10.81
C LEU A 66 -17.54 1.17 -9.71
N GLU A 67 -17.99 0.28 -8.82
CA GLU A 67 -18.84 0.69 -7.70
C GLU A 67 -18.11 1.65 -6.76
N TRP A 68 -16.82 1.40 -6.51
CA TRP A 68 -16.00 2.29 -5.70
C TRP A 68 -15.81 3.66 -6.37
N VAL A 69 -15.48 3.70 -7.66
CA VAL A 69 -15.32 4.95 -8.42
C VAL A 69 -16.60 5.79 -8.41
N ARG A 70 -17.76 5.16 -8.57
CA ARG A 70 -19.07 5.84 -8.58
C ARG A 70 -19.53 6.30 -7.20
N SER A 71 -18.92 5.80 -6.11
CA SER A 71 -19.30 6.20 -4.75
C SER A 71 -18.79 7.61 -4.43
N SER A 72 -19.62 8.41 -3.72
CA SER A 72 -19.20 9.73 -3.24
C SER A 72 -18.11 9.60 -2.16
N ALA A 73 -17.30 10.67 -1.96
CA ALA A 73 -16.29 10.73 -0.90
C ALA A 73 -16.83 10.35 0.48
N LYS A 74 -18.03 10.85 0.81
CA LYS A 74 -18.73 10.52 2.07
C LYS A 74 -19.12 9.05 2.14
N GLY A 75 -19.54 8.45 1.01
CA GLY A 75 -19.85 7.02 0.91
C GLY A 75 -18.61 6.14 1.07
N ARG A 76 -17.45 6.55 0.54
CA ARG A 76 -16.16 5.87 0.71
C ARG A 76 -15.72 5.87 2.17
N GLN A 77 -15.82 7.01 2.85
CA GLN A 77 -15.48 7.14 4.27
C GLN A 77 -16.42 6.31 5.15
N THR A 78 -17.73 6.27 4.84
CA THR A 78 -18.72 5.46 5.57
C THR A 78 -18.44 3.97 5.40
N LYS A 79 -18.08 3.52 4.19
CA LYS A 79 -17.65 2.12 3.93
C LYS A 79 -16.40 1.75 4.74
N SER A 80 -15.44 2.65 4.90
CA SER A 80 -14.25 2.45 5.74
C SER A 80 -14.60 2.34 7.22
N LYS A 81 -15.47 3.21 7.75
CA LYS A 81 -15.94 3.15 9.16
C LYS A 81 -16.80 1.91 9.45
N ALA A 82 -17.69 1.54 8.52
CA ALA A 82 -18.52 0.34 8.64
C ALA A 82 -17.68 -0.95 8.64
N ARG A 83 -16.53 -0.95 7.97
CA ARG A 83 -15.59 -2.08 8.00
C ARG A 83 -14.96 -2.26 9.38
N LEU A 84 -14.54 -1.17 10.04
CA LEU A 84 -14.03 -1.22 11.41
C LEU A 84 -15.06 -1.85 12.37
N ALA A 85 -16.35 -1.52 12.20
CA ALA A 85 -17.44 -2.05 13.03
C ALA A 85 -17.79 -3.52 12.72
N ARG A 86 -17.72 -3.95 11.44
CA ARG A 86 -18.03 -5.32 11.01
C ARG A 86 -16.96 -6.35 11.36
N TYR A 87 -15.76 -5.89 11.67
CA TYR A 87 -14.63 -6.78 11.83
C TYR A 87 -14.82 -7.78 12.98
N GLU A 88 -15.43 -7.37 14.09
CA GLU A 88 -15.66 -8.26 15.24
C GLU A 88 -16.59 -9.45 14.90
N GLU A 89 -17.56 -9.25 14.01
CA GLU A 89 -18.44 -10.32 13.49
C GLU A 89 -17.72 -11.23 12.49
N MET A 90 -16.92 -10.64 11.58
CA MET A 90 -16.26 -11.39 10.50
C MET A 90 -15.07 -12.23 10.98
N ALA A 91 -14.39 -11.85 12.06
CA ALA A 91 -13.26 -12.62 12.58
C ALA A 91 -13.68 -13.99 13.13
N ALA A 92 -14.90 -14.11 13.65
CA ALA A 92 -15.47 -15.37 14.13
C ALA A 92 -15.96 -16.29 12.97
N GLU A 93 -16.34 -15.71 11.83
CA GLU A 93 -16.89 -16.43 10.68
C GLU A 93 -15.81 -16.81 9.67
N ALA A 94 -14.74 -16.01 9.54
CA ALA A 94 -13.63 -16.25 8.63
C ALA A 94 -12.80 -17.50 8.99
N GLU A 95 -12.82 -17.93 10.23
CA GLU A 95 -12.18 -19.17 10.69
C GLU A 95 -12.86 -20.43 10.16
N ARG A 96 -14.12 -20.34 9.72
CA ARG A 96 -14.95 -21.52 9.36
C ARG A 96 -15.11 -21.83 7.88
N THR A 97 -14.83 -20.89 6.95
CA THR A 97 -15.30 -21.08 5.56
C THR A 97 -14.37 -20.55 4.45
N ARG A 98 -13.06 -20.44 4.67
CA ARG A 98 -12.16 -19.91 3.63
C ARG A 98 -11.73 -21.01 2.64
N LYS A 99 -12.38 -21.08 1.47
CA LYS A 99 -11.71 -21.59 0.27
C LYS A 99 -10.61 -20.61 -0.09
N LEU A 100 -9.38 -20.99 0.20
CA LEU A 100 -8.20 -20.20 -0.16
C LEU A 100 -8.08 -20.17 -1.68
N ASP A 101 -8.23 -18.98 -2.25
CA ASP A 101 -7.91 -18.75 -3.64
C ASP A 101 -6.42 -18.39 -3.73
N PHE A 102 -5.60 -19.37 -4.06
CA PHE A 102 -4.15 -19.22 -4.14
C PHE A 102 -3.65 -18.35 -5.31
N GLU A 103 -4.55 -17.85 -6.16
CA GLU A 103 -4.18 -16.97 -7.28
C GLU A 103 -4.18 -15.48 -6.87
N GLU A 104 -4.66 -15.14 -5.66
CA GLU A 104 -4.70 -13.78 -5.13
C GLU A 104 -3.80 -13.63 -3.90
N ILE A 105 -3.33 -12.40 -3.66
CA ILE A 105 -2.59 -12.09 -2.44
C ILE A 105 -3.46 -12.40 -1.23
N GLN A 106 -2.96 -13.23 -0.34
CA GLN A 106 -3.58 -13.58 0.92
C GLN A 106 -2.75 -13.03 2.07
N ILE A 107 -3.40 -12.34 3.00
CA ILE A 107 -2.78 -11.89 4.25
C ILE A 107 -3.45 -12.68 5.37
N PRO A 108 -2.81 -13.75 5.86
CA PRO A 108 -3.39 -14.55 6.93
C PRO A 108 -3.53 -13.72 8.22
N PRO A 109 -4.56 -13.99 9.02
CA PRO A 109 -4.69 -13.34 10.31
C PRO A 109 -3.51 -13.72 11.20
N GLY A 110 -2.87 -12.71 11.79
CA GLY A 110 -1.92 -12.91 12.88
C GLY A 110 -2.64 -13.18 14.22
N PRO A 111 -1.91 -13.18 15.34
CA PRO A 111 -2.49 -13.26 16.66
C PRO A 111 -3.54 -12.15 16.90
N ARG A 112 -4.54 -12.42 17.75
CA ARG A 112 -5.57 -11.42 18.08
C ARG A 112 -4.93 -10.19 18.73
N LEU A 113 -5.24 -9.00 18.21
CA LEU A 113 -4.79 -7.73 18.78
C LEU A 113 -5.47 -7.43 20.11
N GLY A 114 -4.71 -6.95 21.07
CA GLY A 114 -5.21 -6.37 22.33
C GLY A 114 -5.83 -4.98 22.13
N SER A 115 -6.15 -4.29 23.22
CA SER A 115 -6.71 -2.93 23.18
C SER A 115 -5.71 -1.89 22.70
N VAL A 116 -4.44 -2.08 23.05
CA VAL A 116 -3.32 -1.21 22.63
C VAL A 116 -2.62 -1.85 21.45
N VAL A 117 -2.51 -1.12 20.33
CA VAL A 117 -1.73 -1.53 19.17
C VAL A 117 -0.45 -0.73 19.10
N LEU A 118 -0.54 0.58 18.90
CA LEU A 118 0.60 1.49 18.86
C LEU A 118 0.16 2.85 19.42
N GLU A 119 0.82 3.33 20.44
CA GLU A 119 0.63 4.65 21.02
C GLU A 119 1.93 5.42 20.93
N ALA A 120 1.88 6.57 20.27
CA ALA A 120 2.98 7.50 20.14
C ALA A 120 2.67 8.76 20.94
N THR A 121 3.57 9.17 21.81
CA THR A 121 3.41 10.35 22.66
C THR A 121 4.63 11.25 22.53
N ASN A 122 4.41 12.44 21.96
CA ASN A 122 5.42 13.49 21.82
C ASN A 122 6.75 13.00 21.23
N LEU A 123 6.68 12.19 20.15
CA LEU A 123 7.86 11.62 19.51
C LEU A 123 8.78 12.71 18.97
N GLN A 124 10.07 12.53 19.19
CA GLN A 124 11.13 13.38 18.67
C GLN A 124 12.20 12.53 18.01
N LYS A 125 12.59 12.89 16.78
CA LYS A 125 13.67 12.24 16.05
C LYS A 125 14.31 13.18 15.03
N GLY A 126 15.62 13.20 15.02
CA GLY A 126 16.41 13.94 14.04
C GLY A 126 17.75 13.27 13.76
N PHE A 127 18.49 13.82 12.81
CA PHE A 127 19.86 13.41 12.44
C PHE A 127 20.67 14.65 12.09
N ASP A 128 21.90 14.71 12.58
CA ASP A 128 22.89 15.75 12.24
C ASP A 128 22.33 17.19 12.36
N GLY A 129 21.55 17.44 13.42
CA GLY A 129 20.95 18.75 13.67
C GLY A 129 19.69 19.05 12.86
N ARG A 130 19.23 18.14 12.00
CA ARG A 130 17.97 18.24 11.27
C ARG A 130 16.88 17.48 12.00
N SER A 131 15.85 18.18 12.47
CA SER A 131 14.65 17.56 13.03
C SER A 131 13.79 16.97 11.90
N LEU A 132 13.33 15.74 12.08
CA LEU A 132 12.40 15.04 11.15
C LEU A 132 11.02 14.85 11.77
N ILE A 133 10.97 14.64 13.08
CA ILE A 133 9.76 14.43 13.86
C ILE A 133 9.90 15.23 15.14
N ASN A 134 8.92 16.06 15.44
CA ASN A 134 8.93 16.89 16.64
C ASN A 134 7.53 16.99 17.24
N GLY A 135 7.33 16.39 18.40
CA GLY A 135 6.06 16.45 19.11
C GLY A 135 4.94 15.59 18.51
N LEU A 136 5.26 14.60 17.67
CA LEU A 136 4.25 13.75 17.04
C LEU A 136 3.57 12.85 18.07
N SER A 137 2.24 12.96 18.16
CA SER A 137 1.41 12.08 19.00
C SER A 137 0.25 11.52 18.19
N PHE A 138 0.06 10.20 18.26
CA PHE A 138 -1.08 9.51 17.64
C PHE A 138 -1.31 8.15 18.28
N THR A 139 -2.49 7.62 18.08
CA THR A 139 -2.85 6.26 18.50
C THR A 139 -3.38 5.49 17.30
N LEU A 140 -2.76 4.35 17.00
CA LEU A 140 -3.23 3.44 15.97
C LEU A 140 -4.39 2.60 16.53
N PRO A 141 -5.62 2.78 16.04
CA PRO A 141 -6.74 1.98 16.50
C PRO A 141 -6.66 0.55 15.94
N ARG A 142 -7.33 -0.37 16.61
CA ARG A 142 -7.49 -1.75 16.12
C ARG A 142 -8.12 -1.74 14.73
N ASN A 143 -7.61 -2.61 13.86
CA ASN A 143 -8.03 -2.73 12.45
C ASN A 143 -7.86 -1.44 11.64
N GLY A 144 -7.10 -0.46 12.17
CA GLY A 144 -6.76 0.76 11.45
C GLY A 144 -5.76 0.48 10.33
N ILE A 145 -5.99 1.11 9.18
CA ILE A 145 -5.02 1.20 8.10
C ILE A 145 -4.62 2.66 7.97
N VAL A 146 -3.36 2.94 8.24
CA VAL A 146 -2.79 4.29 8.23
C VAL A 146 -1.98 4.50 6.97
N GLY A 147 -2.33 5.50 6.18
CA GLY A 147 -1.51 6.00 5.09
C GLY A 147 -0.52 7.04 5.59
N VAL A 148 0.77 6.83 5.38
CA VAL A 148 1.82 7.81 5.71
C VAL A 148 2.25 8.52 4.44
N ILE A 149 2.04 9.83 4.38
CA ILE A 149 2.27 10.64 3.19
C ILE A 149 3.22 11.80 3.46
N GLY A 150 3.97 12.18 2.44
CA GLY A 150 4.92 13.30 2.47
C GLY A 150 6.01 13.15 1.42
N PRO A 151 6.79 14.20 1.15
CA PRO A 151 7.92 14.15 0.21
C PRO A 151 8.98 13.12 0.63
N ASN A 152 9.90 12.82 -0.28
CA ASN A 152 11.04 11.97 0.04
C ASN A 152 11.98 12.70 1.01
N GLY A 153 12.57 11.96 1.96
CA GLY A 153 13.52 12.47 2.92
C GLY A 153 12.94 13.22 4.12
N VAL A 154 11.61 13.23 4.32
CA VAL A 154 10.97 13.88 5.48
C VAL A 154 10.93 13.00 6.74
N GLY A 155 11.38 11.74 6.66
CA GLY A 155 11.44 10.86 7.82
C GLY A 155 10.42 9.72 7.85
N LYS A 156 9.69 9.44 6.73
CA LYS A 156 8.71 8.34 6.67
C LYS A 156 9.32 6.98 7.04
N THR A 157 10.40 6.59 6.35
CA THR A 157 11.10 5.32 6.64
C THR A 157 11.78 5.35 8.02
N THR A 158 12.22 6.52 8.49
CA THR A 158 12.76 6.67 9.85
C THR A 158 11.70 6.36 10.90
N LEU A 159 10.47 6.84 10.71
CA LEU A 159 9.35 6.49 11.59
C LEU A 159 9.13 4.97 11.63
N PHE A 160 9.18 4.27 10.49
CA PHE A 160 9.08 2.80 10.46
C PHE A 160 10.21 2.14 11.24
N LYS A 161 11.46 2.57 11.03
CA LYS A 161 12.61 2.05 11.76
C LYS A 161 12.51 2.28 13.26
N THR A 162 11.91 3.39 13.67
CA THR A 162 11.64 3.69 15.08
C THR A 162 10.58 2.75 15.64
N ILE A 163 9.49 2.49 14.90
CA ILE A 163 8.42 1.57 15.33
C ILE A 163 8.94 0.15 15.52
N VAL A 164 9.85 -0.31 14.65
CA VAL A 164 10.45 -1.65 14.76
C VAL A 164 11.63 -1.72 15.73
N GLY A 165 12.06 -0.60 16.31
CA GLY A 165 13.17 -0.53 17.26
C GLY A 165 14.57 -0.54 16.63
N LEU A 166 14.67 -0.34 15.32
CA LEU A 166 15.97 -0.23 14.61
C LEU A 166 16.63 1.14 14.78
N GLU A 167 15.82 2.17 15.05
CA GLU A 167 16.29 3.53 15.31
C GLU A 167 15.74 4.00 16.67
N PRO A 168 16.61 4.47 17.60
CA PRO A 168 16.16 5.00 18.87
C PRO A 168 15.46 6.35 18.68
N LEU A 169 14.50 6.66 19.54
CA LEU A 169 13.95 8.01 19.67
C LEU A 169 14.94 8.95 20.35
N ASP A 170 14.88 10.23 19.99
CA ASP A 170 15.62 11.29 20.68
C ASP A 170 14.78 11.84 21.86
N GLY A 171 13.44 11.68 21.80
CA GLY A 171 12.52 12.05 22.88
C GLY A 171 11.12 11.50 22.64
N GLY A 172 10.28 11.62 23.67
CA GLY A 172 8.93 11.05 23.65
C GLY A 172 8.88 9.57 23.97
N GLU A 173 7.71 8.98 23.81
CA GLU A 173 7.46 7.57 24.10
C GLU A 173 6.70 6.90 22.98
N LEU A 174 7.14 5.69 22.61
CA LEU A 174 6.46 4.82 21.65
C LEU A 174 6.14 3.49 22.34
N LYS A 175 4.86 3.23 22.52
CA LYS A 175 4.37 2.01 23.16
C LYS A 175 3.76 1.09 22.13
N VAL A 176 4.35 -0.06 21.95
CA VAL A 176 3.82 -1.17 21.13
C VAL A 176 3.10 -2.14 22.03
N GLY A 177 1.87 -2.50 21.68
CA GLY A 177 1.06 -3.42 22.47
C GLY A 177 1.69 -4.80 22.61
N SER A 178 1.55 -5.43 23.76
CA SER A 178 2.16 -6.75 24.05
C SER A 178 1.68 -7.90 23.15
N THR A 179 0.52 -7.72 22.51
CA THR A 179 -0.06 -8.71 21.57
C THR A 179 0.30 -8.41 20.12
N VAL A 180 1.04 -7.34 19.87
CA VAL A 180 1.45 -6.94 18.51
C VAL A 180 2.59 -7.83 18.05
N LYS A 181 2.39 -8.44 16.88
CA LYS A 181 3.42 -9.11 16.10
C LYS A 181 3.65 -8.29 14.83
N LEU A 182 4.79 -7.62 14.77
CA LEU A 182 5.16 -6.80 13.62
C LEU A 182 5.54 -7.67 12.42
N SER A 183 5.13 -7.25 11.21
CA SER A 183 5.68 -7.69 9.94
C SER A 183 6.29 -6.50 9.22
N TYR A 184 7.60 -6.51 9.07
CA TYR A 184 8.37 -5.49 8.38
C TYR A 184 9.58 -6.11 7.69
N VAL A 185 9.84 -5.69 6.47
CA VAL A 185 11.07 -6.03 5.74
C VAL A 185 11.74 -4.72 5.32
N ASP A 186 12.95 -4.51 5.78
CA ASP A 186 13.76 -3.37 5.35
C ASP A 186 14.10 -3.51 3.86
N GLN A 187 13.88 -2.47 3.07
CA GLN A 187 14.19 -2.42 1.64
C GLN A 187 15.69 -2.66 1.35
N ASN A 188 16.55 -2.29 2.31
CA ASN A 188 18.01 -2.47 2.23
C ASN A 188 18.48 -3.82 2.78
N ARG A 189 17.62 -4.85 2.83
CA ARG A 189 17.92 -6.13 3.44
C ARG A 189 19.22 -6.75 2.87
N ALA A 190 20.31 -6.56 3.61
CA ALA A 190 21.52 -7.37 3.45
C ALA A 190 21.17 -8.79 3.92
N GLY A 191 21.05 -9.75 3.01
CA GLY A 191 20.78 -11.13 3.42
C GLY A 191 20.01 -11.99 2.42
N ILE A 192 19.54 -11.41 1.31
CA ILE A 192 19.03 -12.23 0.21
C ILE A 192 20.24 -12.73 -0.58
N ASP A 193 20.44 -14.06 -0.61
CA ASP A 193 21.48 -14.65 -1.46
C ASP A 193 21.17 -14.36 -2.94
N PRO A 194 22.03 -13.61 -3.65
CA PRO A 194 21.78 -13.21 -5.02
C PRO A 194 21.75 -14.41 -5.99
N ASN A 195 22.29 -15.56 -5.60
CA ASN A 195 22.35 -16.76 -6.42
C ASN A 195 21.10 -17.63 -6.27
N LYS A 196 20.32 -17.47 -5.18
CA LYS A 196 19.06 -18.18 -5.01
C LYS A 196 18.03 -17.66 -6.00
N THR A 197 17.19 -18.56 -6.52
CA THR A 197 16.04 -18.16 -7.32
C THR A 197 15.02 -17.42 -6.44
N LEU A 198 14.19 -16.57 -7.07
CA LEU A 198 13.11 -15.87 -6.39
C LEU A 198 12.23 -16.85 -5.59
N TRP A 199 11.89 -17.99 -6.18
CA TRP A 199 11.10 -19.02 -5.51
C TRP A 199 11.83 -19.57 -4.27
N GLU A 200 13.13 -19.89 -4.37
CA GLU A 200 13.93 -20.39 -3.24
C GLU A 200 14.04 -19.36 -2.11
N VAL A 201 14.16 -18.07 -2.44
CA VAL A 201 14.19 -16.99 -1.43
C VAL A 201 12.90 -16.95 -0.60
N VAL A 202 11.74 -17.19 -1.24
CA VAL A 202 10.45 -17.17 -0.55
C VAL A 202 10.16 -18.49 0.14
N SER A 203 10.49 -19.61 -0.50
CA SER A 203 10.06 -20.95 -0.08
C SER A 203 11.12 -21.74 0.70
N ASP A 204 12.38 -21.27 0.72
CA ASP A 204 13.53 -22.07 1.20
C ASP A 204 13.64 -23.44 0.50
N GLY A 205 13.14 -23.52 -0.75
CA GLY A 205 13.12 -24.74 -1.56
C GLY A 205 11.97 -25.71 -1.24
N LEU A 206 11.00 -25.30 -0.41
CA LEU A 206 9.86 -26.13 -0.04
C LEU A 206 8.67 -25.90 -0.99
N ASP A 207 7.99 -26.98 -1.37
CA ASP A 207 6.77 -26.90 -2.19
C ASP A 207 5.60 -26.29 -1.45
N TYR A 208 5.54 -26.44 -0.13
CA TYR A 208 4.57 -25.82 0.76
C TYR A 208 5.25 -24.94 1.77
N ILE A 209 4.68 -23.78 2.04
CA ILE A 209 5.20 -22.80 3.00
C ILE A 209 4.13 -22.40 4.01
N GLN A 210 4.58 -22.05 5.20
CA GLN A 210 3.74 -21.42 6.20
C GLN A 210 3.68 -19.91 5.93
N VAL A 211 2.47 -19.40 5.77
CA VAL A 211 2.18 -17.96 5.67
C VAL A 211 1.29 -17.60 6.85
N GLY A 212 1.90 -17.06 7.90
CA GLY A 212 1.22 -16.94 9.18
C GLY A 212 0.83 -18.30 9.75
N ASN A 213 -0.46 -18.55 9.92
CA ASN A 213 -1.02 -19.81 10.44
C ASN A 213 -1.55 -20.74 9.32
N VAL A 214 -1.33 -20.39 8.06
CA VAL A 214 -1.88 -21.12 6.91
C VAL A 214 -0.74 -21.74 6.12
N GLU A 215 -0.87 -23.03 5.82
CA GLU A 215 0.00 -23.72 4.88
C GLU A 215 -0.53 -23.58 3.45
N MET A 216 0.34 -23.21 2.50
CA MET A 216 -0.06 -23.03 1.11
C MET A 216 1.06 -23.42 0.13
N PRO A 217 0.71 -23.76 -1.13
CA PRO A 217 1.70 -24.05 -2.16
C PRO A 217 2.58 -22.83 -2.43
N SER A 218 3.91 -23.00 -2.31
CA SER A 218 4.86 -21.89 -2.43
C SER A 218 4.85 -21.23 -3.79
N ARG A 219 4.70 -22.02 -4.86
CA ARG A 219 4.64 -21.49 -6.24
C ARG A 219 3.38 -20.66 -6.50
N ALA A 220 2.25 -21.06 -5.93
CA ALA A 220 1.02 -20.30 -6.01
C ALA A 220 1.11 -18.99 -5.22
N TYR A 221 1.71 -19.04 -4.02
CA TYR A 221 1.98 -17.85 -3.22
C TYR A 221 2.82 -16.83 -3.99
N VAL A 222 3.93 -17.26 -4.58
CA VAL A 222 4.84 -16.41 -5.37
C VAL A 222 4.12 -15.86 -6.62
N ALA A 223 3.27 -16.67 -7.27
CA ALA A 223 2.51 -16.26 -8.45
C ALA A 223 1.50 -15.13 -8.16
N ALA A 224 0.93 -15.09 -6.95
CA ALA A 224 0.01 -14.04 -6.51
C ALA A 224 0.65 -12.63 -6.51
N PHE A 225 1.98 -12.54 -6.41
CA PHE A 225 2.75 -11.29 -6.49
C PHE A 225 3.23 -10.97 -7.92
N GLY A 226 2.63 -11.60 -8.94
CA GLY A 226 2.95 -11.35 -10.34
C GLY A 226 4.15 -12.14 -10.89
N PHE A 227 4.74 -13.05 -10.12
CA PHE A 227 5.85 -13.90 -10.58
C PHE A 227 5.32 -15.23 -11.12
N LYS A 228 5.09 -15.31 -12.42
CA LYS A 228 4.49 -16.49 -13.08
C LYS A 228 5.54 -17.28 -13.87
N GLY A 229 5.42 -18.59 -13.89
CA GLY A 229 6.23 -19.47 -14.74
C GLY A 229 7.74 -19.29 -14.56
N ALA A 230 8.42 -18.87 -15.62
CA ALA A 230 9.89 -18.72 -15.65
C ALA A 230 10.42 -17.61 -14.72
N ASP A 231 9.59 -16.62 -14.37
CA ASP A 231 10.03 -15.54 -13.47
C ASP A 231 10.41 -16.05 -12.08
N GLN A 232 9.79 -17.14 -11.63
CA GLN A 232 10.10 -17.75 -10.34
C GLN A 232 11.51 -18.34 -10.28
N GLN A 233 12.11 -18.63 -11.43
CA GLN A 233 13.46 -19.20 -11.55
C GLN A 233 14.55 -18.13 -11.72
N LYS A 234 14.18 -16.86 -11.80
CA LYS A 234 15.17 -15.77 -11.87
C LYS A 234 16.00 -15.71 -10.60
N PRO A 235 17.33 -15.61 -10.68
CA PRO A 235 18.17 -15.33 -9.52
C PRO A 235 17.80 -14.00 -8.86
N ALA A 236 17.80 -13.94 -7.55
CA ALA A 236 17.43 -12.72 -6.81
C ALA A 236 18.36 -11.53 -7.10
N GLY A 237 19.60 -11.80 -7.48
CA GLY A 237 20.60 -10.78 -7.82
C GLY A 237 20.30 -10.00 -9.10
N VAL A 238 19.54 -10.58 -10.05
CA VAL A 238 19.22 -9.94 -11.34
C VAL A 238 17.82 -9.30 -11.38
N LEU A 239 17.10 -9.32 -10.27
CA LEU A 239 15.77 -8.71 -10.20
C LEU A 239 15.85 -7.20 -10.40
N SER A 240 14.93 -6.66 -11.21
CA SER A 240 14.69 -5.23 -11.33
C SER A 240 14.25 -4.61 -9.99
N GLY A 241 14.27 -3.29 -9.89
CA GLY A 241 13.77 -2.59 -8.69
C GLY A 241 12.35 -2.98 -8.33
N GLY A 242 11.44 -3.01 -9.31
CA GLY A 242 10.05 -3.40 -9.11
C GLY A 242 9.86 -4.86 -8.72
N GLU A 243 10.61 -5.78 -9.36
CA GLU A 243 10.60 -7.20 -8.96
C GLU A 243 11.08 -7.37 -7.53
N ARG A 244 12.11 -6.61 -7.13
CA ARG A 244 12.62 -6.63 -5.75
C ARG A 244 11.59 -6.10 -4.75
N ASN A 245 10.85 -5.05 -5.09
CA ASN A 245 9.77 -4.53 -4.25
C ASN A 245 8.66 -5.57 -4.06
N ARG A 246 8.23 -6.25 -5.13
CA ARG A 246 7.24 -7.33 -5.04
C ARG A 246 7.73 -8.51 -4.20
N LEU A 247 9.01 -8.88 -4.32
CA LEU A 247 9.62 -9.90 -3.49
C LEU A 247 9.63 -9.50 -2.00
N ASN A 248 10.00 -8.26 -1.69
CA ASN A 248 9.98 -7.74 -0.32
C ASN A 248 8.57 -7.74 0.26
N LEU A 249 7.56 -7.36 -0.53
CA LEU A 249 6.15 -7.43 -0.13
C LEU A 249 5.75 -8.87 0.20
N ALA A 250 6.08 -9.84 -0.66
CA ALA A 250 5.81 -11.24 -0.42
C ALA A 250 6.46 -11.74 0.88
N LEU A 251 7.73 -11.38 1.12
CA LEU A 251 8.45 -11.75 2.33
C LEU A 251 7.84 -11.12 3.59
N THR A 252 7.36 -9.86 3.49
CA THR A 252 6.70 -9.17 4.61
C THR A 252 5.40 -9.86 4.98
N LEU A 253 4.55 -10.17 4.00
CA LEU A 253 3.26 -10.78 4.24
C LEU A 253 3.38 -12.24 4.71
N LYS A 254 4.44 -12.96 4.27
CA LYS A 254 4.75 -14.32 4.75
C LYS A 254 4.96 -14.39 6.27
N GLN A 255 5.45 -13.31 6.89
CA GLN A 255 5.75 -13.30 8.34
C GLN A 255 4.52 -13.53 9.23
N GLY A 256 3.30 -13.24 8.73
CA GLY A 256 2.05 -13.51 9.44
C GLY A 256 1.91 -12.68 10.72
N GLY A 257 2.30 -11.42 10.70
CA GLY A 257 2.07 -10.48 11.79
C GLY A 257 0.63 -9.95 11.82
N ASN A 258 0.30 -9.21 12.87
CA ASN A 258 -0.98 -8.52 13.03
C ASN A 258 -0.85 -6.99 12.95
N LEU A 259 0.38 -6.48 12.83
CA LEU A 259 0.70 -5.10 12.44
C LEU A 259 1.69 -5.13 11.28
N LEU A 260 1.22 -4.72 10.10
CA LEU A 260 2.03 -4.67 8.89
C LEU A 260 2.62 -3.27 8.71
N LEU A 261 3.91 -3.19 8.44
CA LEU A 261 4.58 -1.96 8.03
C LEU A 261 5.04 -2.13 6.58
N LEU A 262 4.40 -1.41 5.67
CA LEU A 262 4.62 -1.52 4.22
C LEU A 262 5.20 -0.21 3.69
N ASP A 263 6.44 -0.25 3.23
CA ASP A 263 7.13 0.90 2.66
C ASP A 263 7.07 0.85 1.14
N GLU A 264 6.33 1.77 0.52
CA GLU A 264 6.07 1.90 -0.91
C GLU A 264 5.63 0.59 -1.60
N PRO A 265 4.66 -0.17 -1.04
CA PRO A 265 4.26 -1.47 -1.58
C PRO A 265 3.54 -1.38 -2.91
N THR A 266 3.07 -0.20 -3.29
CA THR A 266 2.33 0.06 -4.52
C THR A 266 3.22 0.31 -5.73
N ASN A 267 4.52 0.59 -5.51
CA ASN A 267 5.45 0.88 -6.59
C ASN A 267 5.67 -0.34 -7.47
N ASP A 268 5.61 -0.14 -8.78
CA ASP A 268 5.86 -1.15 -9.82
C ASP A 268 4.91 -2.37 -9.76
N LEU A 269 3.76 -2.27 -9.09
CA LEU A 269 2.70 -3.24 -9.19
C LEU A 269 1.82 -2.95 -10.41
N ASP A 270 1.49 -4.00 -11.17
CA ASP A 270 0.43 -3.90 -12.16
C ASP A 270 -0.94 -3.74 -11.47
N VAL A 271 -1.93 -3.29 -12.23
CA VAL A 271 -3.27 -2.98 -11.71
C VAL A 271 -3.94 -4.20 -11.05
N GLU A 272 -3.68 -5.41 -11.56
CA GLU A 272 -4.27 -6.64 -11.01
C GLU A 272 -3.65 -6.97 -9.66
N THR A 273 -2.32 -6.95 -9.55
CA THR A 273 -1.59 -7.20 -8.30
C THR A 273 -1.92 -6.14 -7.25
N LEU A 274 -2.04 -4.86 -7.69
CA LEU A 274 -2.42 -3.76 -6.81
C LEU A 274 -3.84 -3.93 -6.26
N SER A 275 -4.81 -4.27 -7.11
CA SER A 275 -6.18 -4.55 -6.67
C SER A 275 -6.25 -5.76 -5.74
N SER A 276 -5.44 -6.78 -5.98
CA SER A 276 -5.33 -7.94 -5.11
C SER A 276 -4.79 -7.56 -3.72
N LEU A 277 -3.76 -6.70 -3.67
CA LEU A 277 -3.21 -6.18 -2.41
C LEU A 277 -4.23 -5.34 -1.64
N GLU A 278 -4.95 -4.45 -2.32
CA GLU A 278 -6.02 -3.66 -1.74
C GLU A 278 -7.10 -4.54 -1.09
N ASN A 279 -7.60 -5.52 -1.84
CA ASN A 279 -8.61 -6.46 -1.32
C ASN A 279 -8.07 -7.28 -0.14
N ALA A 280 -6.82 -7.72 -0.19
CA ALA A 280 -6.18 -8.44 0.90
C ALA A 280 -6.07 -7.57 2.17
N LEU A 281 -5.68 -6.30 2.04
CA LEU A 281 -5.62 -5.35 3.17
C LEU A 281 -7.02 -5.03 3.72
N LEU A 282 -8.02 -4.89 2.83
CA LEU A 282 -9.41 -4.67 3.22
C LEU A 282 -10.01 -5.86 3.99
N ALA A 283 -9.56 -7.07 3.71
CA ALA A 283 -9.97 -8.29 4.41
C ALA A 283 -9.07 -8.62 5.61
N PHE A 284 -7.95 -7.91 5.77
CA PHE A 284 -6.98 -8.20 6.82
C PHE A 284 -7.50 -7.83 8.20
N PRO A 285 -7.48 -8.76 9.16
CA PRO A 285 -7.99 -8.56 10.50
C PRO A 285 -7.00 -7.90 11.46
N GLY A 286 -5.91 -7.36 10.97
CA GLY A 286 -4.91 -6.64 11.73
C GLY A 286 -4.89 -5.16 11.42
N CYS A 287 -3.79 -4.53 11.76
CA CYS A 287 -3.49 -3.14 11.43
C CYS A 287 -2.42 -3.07 10.35
N ALA A 288 -2.45 -2.02 9.55
CA ALA A 288 -1.38 -1.73 8.60
C ALA A 288 -1.00 -0.24 8.66
N VAL A 289 0.29 0.02 8.53
CA VAL A 289 0.83 1.35 8.28
C VAL A 289 1.54 1.30 6.95
N VAL A 290 1.10 2.11 6.00
CA VAL A 290 1.54 2.06 4.61
C VAL A 290 2.10 3.39 4.19
N ILE A 291 3.38 3.44 3.86
CA ILE A 291 3.98 4.59 3.18
C ILE A 291 3.70 4.42 1.69
N THR A 292 3.02 5.36 1.06
CA THR A 292 2.78 5.34 -0.39
C THR A 292 2.45 6.73 -0.93
N HIS A 293 2.72 6.92 -2.21
CA HIS A 293 2.30 8.09 -2.98
C HIS A 293 1.03 7.84 -3.81
N ASP A 294 0.52 6.61 -3.81
CA ASP A 294 -0.71 6.25 -4.54
C ASP A 294 -1.95 6.75 -3.78
N ARG A 295 -2.49 7.89 -4.24
CA ARG A 295 -3.67 8.54 -3.66
C ARG A 295 -4.92 7.67 -3.78
N TRP A 296 -5.07 6.99 -4.89
CA TRP A 296 -6.20 6.09 -5.16
C TRP A 296 -6.22 4.90 -4.20
N PHE A 297 -5.05 4.31 -3.98
CA PHE A 297 -4.87 3.27 -2.98
C PHE A 297 -5.25 3.76 -1.58
N LEU A 298 -4.77 4.94 -1.17
CA LEU A 298 -5.08 5.52 0.14
C LEU A 298 -6.57 5.82 0.31
N ASP A 299 -7.24 6.32 -0.74
CA ASP A 299 -8.68 6.54 -0.70
C ASP A 299 -9.47 5.25 -0.50
N ARG A 300 -8.99 4.16 -1.08
CA ARG A 300 -9.65 2.87 -1.03
C ARG A 300 -9.44 2.13 0.29
N VAL A 301 -8.21 2.16 0.82
CA VAL A 301 -7.85 1.30 1.96
C VAL A 301 -7.65 2.05 3.27
N ALA A 302 -7.20 3.30 3.25
CA ALA A 302 -6.84 4.02 4.46
C ALA A 302 -8.06 4.39 5.31
N THR A 303 -7.93 4.21 6.61
CA THR A 303 -8.86 4.69 7.63
C THR A 303 -8.35 5.94 8.32
N HIS A 304 -7.04 6.14 8.28
CA HIS A 304 -6.34 7.28 8.87
C HIS A 304 -5.20 7.70 7.95
N ILE A 305 -4.87 8.98 8.01
CA ILE A 305 -3.72 9.56 7.31
C ILE A 305 -2.79 10.19 8.33
N LEU A 306 -1.51 9.86 8.23
CA LEU A 306 -0.42 10.55 8.90
C LEU A 306 0.35 11.34 7.84
N ALA A 307 0.09 12.64 7.78
CA ALA A 307 0.62 13.51 6.75
C ALA A 307 1.76 14.38 7.26
N TRP A 308 2.84 14.44 6.49
CA TRP A 308 3.81 15.49 6.68
C TRP A 308 3.25 16.81 6.11
N GLU A 309 3.14 17.80 6.99
CA GLU A 309 2.67 19.17 6.65
C GLU A 309 3.75 20.21 6.99
N GLY A 310 5.01 19.81 6.88
CA GLY A 310 6.12 20.71 7.19
C GLY A 310 6.19 21.91 6.25
N THR A 311 6.65 23.01 6.81
CA THR A 311 6.97 24.28 6.14
C THR A 311 8.45 24.57 6.31
N ASP A 312 8.95 25.65 5.66
CA ASP A 312 10.34 26.09 5.85
C ASP A 312 10.64 26.47 7.32
N GLU A 313 9.62 26.94 8.06
CA GLU A 313 9.75 27.31 9.48
C GLU A 313 9.62 26.10 10.42
N HIS A 314 8.78 25.13 10.05
CA HIS A 314 8.48 23.92 10.80
C HIS A 314 8.61 22.69 9.90
N PRO A 315 9.85 22.27 9.53
CA PRO A 315 10.06 21.19 8.57
C PRO A 315 9.73 19.80 9.12
N ASP A 316 9.42 19.68 10.38
CA ASP A 316 9.19 18.46 11.15
C ASP A 316 7.73 18.31 11.61
N ASN A 317 6.81 19.09 11.02
CA ASN A 317 5.39 19.07 11.37
C ASN A 317 4.65 17.90 10.70
N TRP A 318 3.98 17.09 11.54
CA TRP A 318 3.17 15.96 11.13
C TRP A 318 1.73 16.14 11.63
N TYR A 319 0.77 15.74 10.81
CA TYR A 319 -0.64 15.85 11.11
C TYR A 319 -1.33 14.48 11.05
N TRP A 320 -2.01 14.11 12.14
CA TRP A 320 -2.82 12.91 12.23
C TRP A 320 -4.27 13.21 11.89
N PHE A 321 -4.84 12.46 10.96
CA PHE A 321 -6.19 12.65 10.46
C PHE A 321 -6.96 11.33 10.41
N GLU A 322 -8.20 11.31 10.92
CA GLU A 322 -9.12 10.19 10.79
C GLU A 322 -9.96 10.32 9.52
N GLY A 323 -9.72 9.47 8.54
CA GLY A 323 -10.39 9.47 7.25
C GLY A 323 -9.49 8.96 6.13
N ASN A 324 -10.02 8.93 4.90
CA ASN A 324 -9.29 8.62 3.69
C ASN A 324 -8.55 9.85 3.15
N PHE A 325 -7.80 9.65 2.06
CA PHE A 325 -6.97 10.71 1.48
C PHE A 325 -7.78 11.90 0.97
N GLU A 326 -8.90 11.66 0.28
CA GLU A 326 -9.77 12.73 -0.24
C GLU A 326 -10.36 13.58 0.90
N SER A 327 -10.79 12.95 1.99
CA SER A 327 -11.29 13.66 3.18
C SER A 327 -10.19 14.47 3.86
N TYR A 328 -8.95 13.92 3.90
CA TYR A 328 -7.79 14.65 4.40
C TYR A 328 -7.48 15.89 3.54
N GLU A 329 -7.46 15.76 2.21
CA GLU A 329 -7.20 16.91 1.33
C GLU A 329 -8.22 18.04 1.55
N LYS A 330 -9.51 17.69 1.66
CA LYS A 330 -10.56 18.68 1.98
C LYS A 330 -10.31 19.35 3.34
N ASN A 331 -10.03 18.57 4.37
CA ASN A 331 -9.71 19.09 5.70
C ASN A 331 -8.47 19.99 5.67
N LYS A 332 -7.43 19.61 4.90
CA LYS A 332 -6.22 20.41 4.74
C LYS A 332 -6.51 21.77 4.12
N VAL A 333 -7.33 21.80 3.07
CA VAL A 333 -7.77 23.07 2.42
C VAL A 333 -8.59 23.94 3.38
N GLU A 334 -9.49 23.34 4.16
CA GLU A 334 -10.30 24.06 5.14
C GLU A 334 -9.43 24.68 6.27
N ARG A 335 -8.39 23.97 6.74
CA ARG A 335 -7.49 24.42 7.82
C ARG A 335 -6.44 25.43 7.36
N LEU A 336 -5.82 25.16 6.20
CA LEU A 336 -4.62 25.88 5.75
C LEU A 336 -4.87 26.80 4.54
N GLY A 337 -6.12 26.80 4.02
CA GLY A 337 -6.52 27.58 2.87
C GLY A 337 -6.29 26.89 1.51
N PRO A 338 -6.82 27.47 0.42
CA PRO A 338 -6.83 26.84 -0.92
C PRO A 338 -5.42 26.64 -1.52
N ASP A 339 -4.43 27.42 -1.11
CA ASP A 339 -3.05 27.26 -1.59
C ASP A 339 -2.36 26.02 -1.03
N ALA A 340 -2.85 25.47 0.07
CA ALA A 340 -2.31 24.23 0.67
C ALA A 340 -2.53 22.97 -0.20
N ALA A 341 -3.50 23.00 -1.12
CA ALA A 341 -3.73 21.92 -2.08
C ALA A 341 -2.77 21.97 -3.29
N ARG A 342 -2.07 23.09 -3.49
CA ARG A 342 -1.12 23.21 -4.61
C ARG A 342 0.16 22.46 -4.28
N PRO A 343 0.72 21.66 -5.22
CA PRO A 343 2.01 21.04 -5.01
C PRO A 343 3.07 22.14 -4.81
N HIS A 344 3.65 22.23 -3.63
CA HIS A 344 4.83 23.07 -3.43
C HIS A 344 5.99 22.45 -4.21
N ALA A 345 6.53 23.20 -5.20
CA ALA A 345 7.76 22.82 -5.84
C ALA A 345 8.86 22.84 -4.78
N VAL A 346 9.45 21.66 -4.49
CA VAL A 346 10.64 21.59 -3.65
C VAL A 346 11.73 22.38 -4.37
N THR A 347 12.15 23.49 -3.81
CA THR A 347 13.27 24.29 -4.34
C THR A 347 14.54 23.53 -4.02
N TYR A 348 15.04 22.77 -4.99
CA TYR A 348 16.35 22.14 -4.86
C TYR A 348 17.45 23.22 -4.87
N ARG A 349 18.37 23.15 -3.91
CA ARG A 349 19.57 23.97 -3.91
C ARG A 349 20.28 23.76 -5.25
N LYS A 350 20.54 24.84 -5.99
CA LYS A 350 21.31 24.76 -7.25
C LYS A 350 22.66 24.12 -6.93
N LEU A 351 23.01 23.05 -7.64
CA LEU A 351 24.35 22.48 -7.62
C LEU A 351 25.31 23.55 -8.14
N THR A 352 26.11 24.14 -7.26
CA THR A 352 27.29 24.92 -7.66
C THR A 352 28.36 23.93 -8.06
N ARG A 353 28.83 24.01 -9.31
CA ARG A 353 30.08 23.37 -9.73
C ARG A 353 31.21 24.17 -9.07
N ASP A 354 31.96 23.55 -8.17
CA ASP A 354 33.32 23.96 -7.81
C ASP A 354 34.28 23.47 -8.87
#